data_029c0f77e70a1b57176604378af541b7
#
_entry.id   029c0f77e70a1b57176604378af541b7
#
_cell.length_a   1.000
_cell.length_b   1.000
_cell.length_c   1.000
_cell.angle_alpha   90.00
_cell.angle_beta   90.00
_cell.angle_gamma   90.00
#
_symmetry.space_group_name_H-M   'P 1'
#
loop_
_entity.id
_entity.type
_entity.pdbx_description
1 polymer ?
#
loop_
_entity_poly.entity_id
_entity_poly.type
_entity_poly.pdbx_seq_one_letter_code
_entity_poly.pdbx_strand_id
1 'polypeptide(L)'
;MGTIDISYTSLAIGLLLLLIPLFYLWKFKTGLLWVTVIGIARMIVQLFFIGIYLKYLFLWNNPWINFLWVIIMIFVAAQTALARTQLKRKILFIPISIGFLCSVVCIGMYFIAIVLRLENVFSAQYFIAILGILMGNMLSSNVVALNAYYSGLKREQQLYRYLLGNGATRAEAQAPFIKQAIIKSFSPLIANIAVMGLVALPGTMIGQILGGSSPNVAIKYQMMIMVITFTASMLSLMITISLASRKSFDSNGKLLQVMVEKKEKKKSR
;
A
#
# COMPACT_ATOMS: atom_id res chain seq x y z
N MET A 1 -30.76 13.02 3.20
CA MET A 1 -30.59 12.90 1.73
C MET A 1 -29.63 11.77 1.48
N GLY A 2 -30.05 10.73 0.73
CA GLY A 2 -29.17 9.62 0.35
C GLY A 2 -28.30 10.01 -0.84
N THR A 3 -27.24 9.23 -1.10
CA THR A 3 -26.43 9.37 -2.30
C THR A 3 -27.27 9.19 -3.55
N ILE A 4 -27.05 10.07 -4.54
CA ILE A 4 -27.68 9.94 -5.87
C ILE A 4 -27.07 8.70 -6.55
N ASP A 5 -27.90 7.82 -7.06
CA ASP A 5 -27.44 6.66 -7.82
C ASP A 5 -26.94 7.11 -9.21
N ILE A 6 -25.77 6.64 -9.59
CA ILE A 6 -25.15 6.95 -10.87
C ILE A 6 -25.55 5.88 -11.86
N SER A 7 -26.33 6.25 -12.89
CA SER A 7 -26.72 5.31 -13.94
C SER A 7 -25.50 4.78 -14.70
N TYR A 8 -25.61 3.58 -15.26
CA TYR A 8 -24.50 2.98 -16.07
C TYR A 8 -24.14 3.86 -17.28
N THR A 9 -25.08 4.58 -17.86
CA THR A 9 -24.83 5.54 -18.94
C THR A 9 -24.00 6.72 -18.47
N SER A 10 -24.32 7.30 -17.31
CA SER A 10 -23.55 8.39 -16.69
C SER A 10 -22.14 7.93 -16.33
N LEU A 11 -21.99 6.69 -15.84
CA LEU A 11 -20.68 6.10 -15.54
C LEU A 11 -19.85 5.94 -16.83
N ALA A 12 -20.45 5.48 -17.93
CA ALA A 12 -19.77 5.38 -19.22
C ALA A 12 -19.31 6.75 -19.74
N ILE A 13 -20.15 7.78 -19.62
CA ILE A 13 -19.77 9.16 -19.97
C ILE A 13 -18.60 9.63 -19.09
N GLY A 14 -18.63 9.37 -17.78
CA GLY A 14 -17.53 9.69 -16.90
C GLY A 14 -16.21 9.01 -17.29
N LEU A 15 -16.26 7.77 -17.78
CA LEU A 15 -15.07 7.05 -18.25
C LEU A 15 -14.46 7.66 -19.52
N LEU A 16 -15.20 8.43 -20.33
CA LEU A 16 -14.64 9.14 -21.47
C LEU A 16 -13.56 10.17 -21.07
N LEU A 17 -13.59 10.70 -19.85
CA LEU A 17 -12.53 11.58 -19.35
C LEU A 17 -11.16 10.91 -19.37
N LEU A 18 -11.09 9.58 -19.33
CA LEU A 18 -9.84 8.84 -19.44
C LEU A 18 -9.16 8.99 -20.80
N LEU A 19 -9.88 9.40 -21.83
CA LEU A 19 -9.30 9.65 -23.16
C LEU A 19 -8.22 10.74 -23.11
N ILE A 20 -8.38 11.73 -22.22
CA ILE A 20 -7.43 12.85 -22.09
C ILE A 20 -6.04 12.34 -21.64
N PRO A 21 -5.89 11.68 -20.47
CA PRO A 21 -4.58 11.17 -20.05
C PRO A 21 -4.05 10.09 -21.01
N LEU A 22 -4.90 9.23 -21.57
CA LEU A 22 -4.47 8.21 -22.54
C LEU A 22 -3.90 8.84 -23.82
N PHE A 23 -4.49 9.94 -24.30
CA PHE A 23 -3.97 10.69 -25.44
C PHE A 23 -2.57 11.24 -25.15
N TYR A 24 -2.33 11.83 -23.99
CA TYR A 24 -1.00 12.35 -23.64
C TYR A 24 0.03 11.22 -23.47
N LEU A 25 -0.36 10.10 -22.85
CA LEU A 25 0.52 8.94 -22.72
C LEU A 25 0.92 8.36 -24.08
N TRP A 26 -0.01 8.38 -25.05
CA TRP A 26 0.27 7.98 -26.42
C TRP A 26 1.14 9.00 -27.16
N LYS A 27 0.78 10.30 -27.10
CA LYS A 27 1.49 11.39 -27.78
C LYS A 27 2.96 11.46 -27.36
N PHE A 28 3.25 11.36 -26.07
CA PHE A 28 4.60 11.41 -25.53
C PHE A 28 5.35 10.06 -25.55
N LYS A 29 4.77 9.03 -26.14
CA LYS A 29 5.36 7.67 -26.28
C LYS A 29 5.98 7.16 -24.97
N THR A 30 5.31 7.40 -23.84
CA THR A 30 5.79 7.08 -22.48
C THR A 30 5.99 5.58 -22.23
N GLY A 31 5.42 4.70 -23.07
CA GLY A 31 5.38 3.25 -22.85
C GLY A 31 4.40 2.82 -21.76
N LEU A 32 3.70 3.77 -21.12
CA LEU A 32 2.76 3.48 -20.02
C LEU A 32 1.32 3.25 -20.51
N LEU A 33 1.01 3.49 -21.78
CA LEU A 33 -0.35 3.41 -22.31
C LEU A 33 -1.03 2.07 -21.99
N TRP A 34 -0.43 0.96 -22.41
CA TRP A 34 -0.99 -0.38 -22.18
C TRP A 34 -1.08 -0.75 -20.71
N VAL A 35 -0.10 -0.34 -19.90
CA VAL A 35 -0.11 -0.57 -18.45
C VAL A 35 -1.28 0.17 -17.81
N THR A 36 -1.56 1.40 -18.25
CA THR A 36 -2.67 2.21 -17.76
C THR A 36 -4.02 1.62 -18.19
N VAL A 37 -4.18 1.26 -19.46
CA VAL A 37 -5.44 0.65 -19.97
C VAL A 37 -5.74 -0.65 -19.23
N ILE A 38 -4.77 -1.55 -19.10
CA ILE A 38 -4.93 -2.80 -18.35
C ILE A 38 -5.22 -2.53 -16.87
N GLY A 39 -4.55 -1.54 -16.28
CA GLY A 39 -4.78 -1.14 -14.89
C GLY A 39 -6.20 -0.65 -14.64
N ILE A 40 -6.73 0.20 -15.53
CA ILE A 40 -8.11 0.71 -15.45
C ILE A 40 -9.13 -0.40 -15.68
N ALA A 41 -8.95 -1.23 -16.70
CA ALA A 41 -9.84 -2.37 -16.97
C ALA A 41 -9.89 -3.33 -15.75
N ARG A 42 -8.71 -3.63 -15.18
CA ARG A 42 -8.61 -4.44 -13.97
C ARG A 42 -9.31 -3.79 -12.78
N MET A 43 -9.16 -2.48 -12.58
CA MET A 43 -9.83 -1.73 -11.52
C MET A 43 -11.36 -1.84 -11.65
N ILE A 44 -11.92 -1.60 -12.84
CA ILE A 44 -13.37 -1.68 -13.08
C ILE A 44 -13.89 -3.07 -12.74
N VAL A 45 -13.24 -4.11 -13.25
CA VAL A 45 -13.63 -5.51 -13.01
C VAL A 45 -13.53 -5.84 -11.50
N GLN A 46 -12.45 -5.45 -10.86
CA GLN A 46 -12.24 -5.72 -9.43
C GLN A 46 -13.28 -5.00 -8.56
N LEU A 47 -13.57 -3.73 -8.84
CA LEU A 47 -14.57 -2.97 -8.07
C LEU A 47 -15.97 -3.55 -8.25
N PHE A 48 -16.33 -3.99 -9.44
CA PHE A 48 -17.60 -4.65 -9.68
C PHE A 48 -17.74 -5.94 -8.85
N PHE A 49 -16.75 -6.80 -8.87
CA PHE A 49 -16.75 -8.03 -8.07
C PHE A 49 -16.74 -7.75 -6.57
N ILE A 50 -15.95 -6.75 -6.11
CA ILE A 50 -15.90 -6.37 -4.69
C ILE A 50 -17.26 -5.87 -4.23
N GLY A 51 -17.99 -5.10 -5.04
CA GLY A 51 -19.34 -4.62 -4.69
C GLY A 51 -20.32 -5.76 -4.42
N ILE A 52 -20.32 -6.78 -5.28
CA ILE A 52 -21.16 -7.98 -5.10
C ILE A 52 -20.73 -8.75 -3.85
N TYR A 53 -19.44 -8.98 -3.72
CA TYR A 53 -18.86 -9.80 -2.66
C TYR A 53 -19.06 -9.17 -1.27
N LEU A 54 -18.84 -7.84 -1.12
CA LEU A 54 -19.03 -7.14 0.15
C LEU A 54 -20.47 -7.24 0.65
N LYS A 55 -21.46 -7.23 -0.25
CA LYS A 55 -22.86 -7.43 0.11
C LYS A 55 -23.06 -8.76 0.84
N TYR A 56 -22.50 -9.85 0.33
CA TYR A 56 -22.62 -11.17 0.97
C TYR A 56 -21.82 -11.25 2.27
N LEU A 57 -20.62 -10.65 2.32
CA LEU A 57 -19.83 -10.60 3.56
C LEU A 57 -20.55 -9.87 4.70
N PHE A 58 -21.21 -8.76 4.38
CA PHE A 58 -21.97 -8.00 5.38
C PHE A 58 -23.21 -8.73 5.83
N LEU A 59 -23.87 -9.50 4.93
CA LEU A 59 -25.04 -10.31 5.27
C LEU A 59 -24.66 -11.49 6.19
N TRP A 60 -23.60 -12.20 5.88
CA TRP A 60 -23.16 -13.35 6.67
C TRP A 60 -22.51 -12.94 7.99
N ASN A 61 -21.82 -11.83 8.01
CA ASN A 61 -21.11 -11.25 9.16
C ASN A 61 -20.41 -12.29 10.06
N ASN A 62 -19.82 -13.33 9.45
CA ASN A 62 -19.16 -14.42 10.16
C ASN A 62 -17.68 -14.05 10.45
N PRO A 63 -17.24 -14.03 11.73
CA PRO A 63 -15.87 -13.68 12.11
C PRO A 63 -14.79 -14.50 11.41
N TRP A 64 -15.01 -15.80 11.21
CA TRP A 64 -14.04 -16.67 10.55
C TRP A 64 -13.85 -16.34 9.06
N ILE A 65 -14.95 -16.04 8.37
CA ILE A 65 -14.92 -15.63 6.96
C ILE A 65 -14.21 -14.28 6.84
N ASN A 66 -14.51 -13.34 7.73
CA ASN A 66 -13.88 -12.02 7.75
C ASN A 66 -12.37 -12.12 8.00
N PHE A 67 -11.95 -12.97 8.95
CA PHE A 67 -10.53 -13.21 9.22
C PHE A 67 -9.80 -13.86 8.04
N LEU A 68 -10.40 -14.90 7.44
CA LEU A 68 -9.85 -15.56 6.26
C LEU A 68 -9.68 -14.55 5.10
N TRP A 69 -10.65 -13.67 4.93
CA TRP A 69 -10.56 -12.63 3.91
C TRP A 69 -9.38 -11.68 4.12
N VAL A 70 -9.15 -11.25 5.34
CA VAL A 70 -7.99 -10.39 5.67
C VAL A 70 -6.67 -11.12 5.38
N ILE A 71 -6.57 -12.41 5.66
CA ILE A 71 -5.38 -13.20 5.28
C ILE A 71 -5.17 -13.20 3.76
N ILE A 72 -6.24 -13.40 2.99
CA ILE A 72 -6.18 -13.33 1.51
C ILE A 72 -5.73 -11.94 1.07
N MET A 73 -6.26 -10.87 1.67
CA MET A 73 -5.85 -9.50 1.37
C MET A 73 -4.37 -9.26 1.66
N ILE A 74 -3.84 -9.76 2.78
CA ILE A 74 -2.40 -9.66 3.12
C ILE A 74 -1.56 -10.39 2.07
N PHE A 75 -1.97 -11.60 1.69
CA PHE A 75 -1.27 -12.37 0.66
C PHE A 75 -1.22 -11.62 -0.68
N VAL A 76 -2.35 -11.11 -1.14
CA VAL A 76 -2.47 -10.34 -2.39
C VAL A 76 -1.66 -9.03 -2.32
N ALA A 77 -1.70 -8.33 -1.17
CA ALA A 77 -0.91 -7.12 -0.96
C ALA A 77 0.59 -7.41 -1.00
N ALA A 78 1.08 -8.47 -0.34
CA ALA A 78 2.48 -8.86 -0.38
C ALA A 78 2.93 -9.26 -1.80
N GLN A 79 2.13 -10.02 -2.54
CA GLN A 79 2.40 -10.36 -3.95
C GLN A 79 2.44 -9.09 -4.83
N THR A 80 1.53 -8.16 -4.61
CA THR A 80 1.48 -6.90 -5.36
C THR A 80 2.70 -6.02 -5.06
N ALA A 81 3.13 -5.95 -3.79
CA ALA A 81 4.34 -5.24 -3.40
C ALA A 81 5.57 -5.78 -4.16
N LEU A 82 5.73 -7.11 -4.20
CA LEU A 82 6.82 -7.75 -4.91
C LEU A 82 6.77 -7.52 -6.42
N ALA A 83 5.59 -7.60 -7.01
CA ALA A 83 5.42 -7.36 -8.44
C ALA A 83 5.79 -5.92 -8.83
N ARG A 84 5.41 -4.93 -8.00
CA ARG A 84 5.70 -3.50 -8.24
C ARG A 84 7.17 -3.14 -7.98
N THR A 85 7.82 -3.79 -7.01
CA THR A 85 9.22 -3.54 -6.66
C THR A 85 10.21 -4.36 -7.49
N GLN A 86 9.75 -5.33 -8.26
CA GLN A 86 10.59 -6.26 -9.02
C GLN A 86 11.63 -6.98 -8.14
N LEU A 87 11.28 -7.24 -6.90
CA LEU A 87 12.13 -7.94 -5.94
C LEU A 87 11.86 -9.45 -5.96
N LYS A 88 12.89 -10.25 -5.63
CA LYS A 88 12.79 -11.72 -5.63
C LYS A 88 11.82 -12.21 -4.55
N ARG A 89 10.78 -12.92 -4.99
CA ARG A 89 9.72 -13.46 -4.11
C ARG A 89 10.27 -14.36 -3.00
N LYS A 90 11.23 -15.23 -3.31
CA LYS A 90 11.80 -16.18 -2.34
C LYS A 90 12.41 -15.51 -1.10
N ILE A 91 12.93 -14.29 -1.24
CA ILE A 91 13.63 -13.58 -0.16
C ILE A 91 12.65 -12.70 0.63
N LEU A 92 11.77 -11.98 -0.07
CA LEU A 92 11.04 -10.85 0.50
C LEU A 92 9.56 -11.11 0.76
N PHE A 93 8.98 -12.20 0.24
CA PHE A 93 7.56 -12.50 0.46
C PHE A 93 7.21 -12.62 1.95
N ILE A 94 7.96 -13.43 2.70
CA ILE A 94 7.72 -13.65 4.13
C ILE A 94 7.93 -12.37 4.94
N PRO A 95 9.04 -11.60 4.80
CA PRO A 95 9.22 -10.34 5.48
C PRO A 95 8.08 -9.33 5.27
N ILE A 96 7.62 -9.16 4.02
CA ILE A 96 6.52 -8.23 3.71
C ILE A 96 5.22 -8.72 4.32
N SER A 97 4.90 -10.01 4.19
CA SER A 97 3.66 -10.60 4.75
C SER A 97 3.62 -10.46 6.27
N ILE A 98 4.73 -10.72 6.97
CA ILE A 98 4.82 -10.55 8.42
C ILE A 98 4.68 -9.07 8.80
N GLY A 99 5.36 -8.16 8.08
CA GLY A 99 5.25 -6.72 8.31
C GLY A 99 3.79 -6.24 8.17
N PHE A 100 3.07 -6.71 7.15
CA PHE A 100 1.66 -6.38 6.96
C PHE A 100 0.78 -6.99 8.05
N LEU A 101 0.95 -8.28 8.34
CA LEU A 101 0.17 -8.97 9.35
C LEU A 101 0.31 -8.31 10.73
N CYS A 102 1.54 -8.13 11.20
CA CYS A 102 1.79 -7.51 12.50
C CYS A 102 1.19 -6.10 12.59
N SER A 103 1.36 -5.29 11.54
CA SER A 103 0.84 -3.92 11.55
C SER A 103 -0.69 -3.87 11.50
N VAL A 104 -1.32 -4.74 10.70
CA VAL A 104 -2.77 -4.85 10.64
C VAL A 104 -3.34 -5.31 11.98
N VAL A 105 -2.73 -6.33 12.59
CA VAL A 105 -3.18 -6.84 13.90
C VAL A 105 -2.97 -5.78 14.99
N CYS A 106 -1.76 -5.22 15.10
CA CYS A 106 -1.48 -4.26 16.19
C CYS A 106 -2.30 -2.98 16.05
N ILE A 107 -2.24 -2.32 14.90
CA ILE A 107 -2.86 -1.00 14.73
C ILE A 107 -4.35 -1.12 14.40
N GLY A 108 -4.74 -2.11 13.56
CA GLY A 108 -6.14 -2.33 13.21
C GLY A 108 -6.97 -2.74 14.40
N MET A 109 -6.50 -3.72 15.19
CA MET A 109 -7.21 -4.16 16.40
C MET A 109 -7.23 -3.09 17.48
N TYR A 110 -6.12 -2.35 17.66
CA TYR A 110 -6.09 -1.19 18.55
C TYR A 110 -7.20 -0.19 18.21
N PHE A 111 -7.34 0.15 16.94
CA PHE A 111 -8.34 1.12 16.51
C PHE A 111 -9.76 0.61 16.69
N ILE A 112 -10.04 -0.63 16.26
CA ILE A 112 -11.40 -1.19 16.30
C ILE A 112 -11.84 -1.48 17.75
N ALA A 113 -10.97 -2.07 18.57
CA ALA A 113 -11.31 -2.50 19.92
C ALA A 113 -11.23 -1.37 20.95
N ILE A 114 -10.22 -0.50 20.88
CA ILE A 114 -9.97 0.50 21.92
C ILE A 114 -10.55 1.87 21.55
N VAL A 115 -10.37 2.30 20.29
CA VAL A 115 -10.81 3.64 19.89
C VAL A 115 -12.29 3.66 19.53
N LEU A 116 -12.75 2.71 18.70
CA LEU A 116 -14.15 2.62 18.29
C LEU A 116 -15.03 1.94 19.36
N ARG A 117 -14.43 1.10 20.20
CA ARG A 117 -15.12 0.34 21.25
C ARG A 117 -16.34 -0.42 20.74
N LEU A 118 -16.18 -1.07 19.58
CA LEU A 118 -17.27 -1.86 19.00
C LEU A 118 -17.55 -3.09 19.85
N GLU A 119 -18.81 -3.37 20.14
CA GLU A 119 -19.26 -4.59 20.83
C GLU A 119 -18.82 -5.84 20.06
N ASN A 120 -18.92 -5.80 18.73
CA ASN A 120 -18.41 -6.85 17.86
C ASN A 120 -17.22 -6.34 17.03
N VAL A 121 -16.01 -6.60 17.51
CA VAL A 121 -14.74 -6.21 16.88
C VAL A 121 -14.58 -6.79 15.46
N PHE A 122 -15.18 -7.96 15.21
CA PHE A 122 -15.11 -8.66 13.93
C PHE A 122 -16.27 -8.34 12.98
N SER A 123 -17.05 -7.28 13.26
CA SER A 123 -18.11 -6.83 12.35
C SER A 123 -17.52 -6.54 10.96
N ALA A 124 -18.01 -7.25 9.93
CA ALA A 124 -17.48 -7.20 8.57
C ALA A 124 -17.34 -5.78 8.02
N GLN A 125 -18.33 -4.94 8.29
CA GLN A 125 -18.41 -3.56 7.79
C GLN A 125 -17.22 -2.71 8.25
N TYR A 126 -16.87 -2.77 9.55
CA TYR A 126 -15.74 -2.00 10.09
C TYR A 126 -14.42 -2.72 9.89
N PHE A 127 -14.39 -4.02 10.19
CA PHE A 127 -13.19 -4.83 10.17
C PHE A 127 -12.55 -4.84 8.77
N ILE A 128 -13.31 -5.20 7.74
CA ILE A 128 -12.79 -5.29 6.37
C ILE A 128 -12.47 -3.91 5.80
N ALA A 129 -13.34 -2.92 6.03
CA ALA A 129 -13.13 -1.58 5.50
C ALA A 129 -11.87 -0.91 6.09
N ILE A 130 -11.70 -0.94 7.42
CA ILE A 130 -10.56 -0.32 8.10
C ILE A 130 -9.26 -1.03 7.72
N LEU A 131 -9.24 -2.37 7.79
CA LEU A 131 -8.04 -3.13 7.44
C LEU A 131 -7.68 -2.98 5.96
N GLY A 132 -8.67 -2.85 5.08
CA GLY A 132 -8.47 -2.56 3.65
C GLY A 132 -7.78 -1.22 3.41
N ILE A 133 -8.22 -0.16 4.10
CA ILE A 133 -7.59 1.16 4.03
C ILE A 133 -6.14 1.10 4.55
N LEU A 134 -5.90 0.43 5.68
CA LEU A 134 -4.54 0.24 6.23
C LEU A 134 -3.64 -0.46 5.19
N MET A 135 -4.11 -1.59 4.63
CA MET A 135 -3.32 -2.36 3.67
C MET A 135 -3.00 -1.60 2.39
N GLY A 136 -3.94 -0.81 1.85
CA GLY A 136 -3.70 0.01 0.67
C GLY A 136 -2.58 1.04 0.89
N ASN A 137 -2.58 1.71 2.04
CA ASN A 137 -1.55 2.69 2.40
C ASN A 137 -0.21 2.02 2.72
N MET A 138 -0.21 0.93 3.49
CA MET A 138 1.00 0.15 3.78
C MET A 138 1.65 -0.38 2.49
N LEU A 139 0.85 -0.91 1.56
CA LEU A 139 1.34 -1.38 0.26
C LEU A 139 2.06 -0.26 -0.49
N SER A 140 1.43 0.91 -0.62
CA SER A 140 1.99 2.05 -1.35
C SER A 140 3.30 2.54 -0.73
N SER A 141 3.34 2.73 0.59
CA SER A 141 4.52 3.17 1.32
C SER A 141 5.66 2.15 1.26
N ASN A 142 5.35 0.85 1.44
CA ASN A 142 6.36 -0.22 1.37
C ASN A 142 6.95 -0.36 -0.04
N VAL A 143 6.15 -0.23 -1.10
CA VAL A 143 6.65 -0.28 -2.48
C VAL A 143 7.68 0.83 -2.74
N VAL A 144 7.37 2.07 -2.36
CA VAL A 144 8.28 3.21 -2.53
C VAL A 144 9.54 3.02 -1.68
N ALA A 145 9.37 2.66 -0.42
CA ALA A 145 10.47 2.50 0.52
C ALA A 145 11.43 1.36 0.13
N LEU A 146 10.91 0.18 -0.20
CA LEU A 146 11.72 -0.97 -0.59
C LEU A 146 12.47 -0.70 -1.90
N ASN A 147 11.83 -0.03 -2.86
CA ASN A 147 12.52 0.40 -4.08
C ASN A 147 13.65 1.37 -3.76
N ALA A 148 13.42 2.37 -2.91
CA ALA A 148 14.44 3.33 -2.51
C ALA A 148 15.59 2.66 -1.77
N TYR A 149 15.30 1.76 -0.83
CA TYR A 149 16.28 1.04 -0.02
C TYR A 149 17.19 0.15 -0.87
N TYR A 150 16.63 -0.75 -1.66
CA TYR A 150 17.43 -1.69 -2.45
C TYR A 150 18.12 -1.03 -3.64
N SER A 151 17.49 -0.02 -4.27
CA SER A 151 18.15 0.76 -5.32
C SER A 151 19.29 1.60 -4.78
N GLY A 152 19.12 2.18 -3.59
CA GLY A 152 20.18 2.91 -2.89
C GLY A 152 21.37 2.02 -2.59
N LEU A 153 21.13 0.87 -1.95
CA LEU A 153 22.17 -0.12 -1.64
C LEU A 153 22.91 -0.63 -2.88
N LYS A 154 22.20 -0.82 -4.00
CA LYS A 154 22.82 -1.23 -5.26
C LYS A 154 23.67 -0.12 -5.87
N ARG A 155 23.16 1.11 -5.87
CA ARG A 155 23.84 2.26 -6.47
C ARG A 155 25.08 2.68 -5.68
N GLU A 156 24.97 2.69 -4.36
CA GLU A 156 26.01 3.15 -3.45
C GLU A 156 26.66 2.00 -2.68
N GLN A 157 26.88 0.87 -3.37
CA GLN A 157 27.48 -0.32 -2.76
C GLN A 157 28.88 -0.07 -2.19
N GLN A 158 29.62 0.88 -2.79
CA GLN A 158 30.94 1.30 -2.30
C GLN A 158 30.83 1.96 -0.93
N LEU A 159 29.89 2.88 -0.73
CA LEU A 159 29.65 3.53 0.55
C LEU A 159 29.29 2.48 1.64
N TYR A 160 28.41 1.55 1.32
CA TYR A 160 28.03 0.49 2.26
C TYR A 160 29.23 -0.35 2.68
N ARG A 161 30.10 -0.77 1.71
CA ARG A 161 31.32 -1.53 1.99
C ARG A 161 32.37 -0.70 2.75
N TYR A 162 32.51 0.57 2.43
CA TYR A 162 33.39 1.50 3.14
C TYR A 162 33.02 1.59 4.63
N LEU A 163 31.74 1.76 4.94
CA LEU A 163 31.27 1.79 6.32
C LEU A 163 31.58 0.50 7.06
N LEU A 164 31.34 -0.66 6.48
CA LEU A 164 31.69 -1.95 7.07
C LEU A 164 33.20 -2.10 7.27
N GLY A 165 33.99 -1.68 6.30
CA GLY A 165 35.47 -1.74 6.37
C GLY A 165 36.06 -0.83 7.47
N ASN A 166 35.35 0.24 7.84
CA ASN A 166 35.71 1.12 8.97
C ASN A 166 35.13 0.65 10.32
N GLY A 167 34.61 -0.59 10.41
CA GLY A 167 34.17 -1.16 11.66
C GLY A 167 32.71 -0.89 12.03
N ALA A 168 31.92 -0.26 11.14
CA ALA A 168 30.49 -0.08 11.37
C ALA A 168 29.76 -1.44 11.39
N THR A 169 28.80 -1.59 12.28
CA THR A 169 27.89 -2.72 12.31
C THR A 169 27.00 -2.72 11.04
N ARG A 170 26.41 -3.87 10.72
CA ARG A 170 25.48 -3.96 9.58
C ARG A 170 24.31 -2.97 9.69
N ALA A 171 23.80 -2.74 10.91
CA ALA A 171 22.72 -1.81 11.16
C ALA A 171 23.15 -0.37 10.86
N GLU A 172 24.32 0.03 11.33
CA GLU A 172 24.90 1.36 11.09
C GLU A 172 25.19 1.58 9.59
N ALA A 173 25.78 0.59 8.91
CA ALA A 173 26.04 0.68 7.48
C ALA A 173 24.75 0.76 6.63
N GLN A 174 23.62 0.22 7.12
CA GLN A 174 22.31 0.31 6.44
C GLN A 174 21.54 1.58 6.80
N ALA A 175 21.84 2.25 7.91
CA ALA A 175 21.08 3.39 8.42
C ALA A 175 20.89 4.53 7.39
N PRO A 176 21.87 4.94 6.59
CA PRO A 176 21.69 5.97 5.56
C PRO A 176 20.64 5.58 4.52
N PHE A 177 20.61 4.31 4.11
CA PHE A 177 19.67 3.78 3.11
C PHE A 177 18.26 3.64 3.67
N ILE A 178 18.11 3.23 4.93
CA ILE A 178 16.83 3.19 5.65
C ILE A 178 16.30 4.62 5.80
N LYS A 179 17.12 5.59 6.19
CA LYS A 179 16.75 6.99 6.27
C LYS A 179 16.21 7.52 4.95
N GLN A 180 16.89 7.25 3.85
CA GLN A 180 16.45 7.65 2.52
C GLN A 180 15.14 6.96 2.09
N ALA A 181 14.97 5.69 2.42
CA ALA A 181 13.75 4.94 2.17
C ALA A 181 12.55 5.56 2.89
N ILE A 182 12.70 5.89 4.18
CA ILE A 182 11.68 6.57 4.99
C ILE A 182 11.34 7.93 4.39
N ILE A 183 12.34 8.78 4.12
CA ILE A 183 12.12 10.10 3.55
C ILE A 183 11.32 10.01 2.25
N LYS A 184 11.74 9.15 1.30
CA LYS A 184 11.07 9.03 0.01
C LYS A 184 9.65 8.50 0.09
N SER A 185 9.38 7.59 1.02
CA SER A 185 8.04 6.97 1.14
C SER A 185 7.06 7.81 1.96
N PHE A 186 7.54 8.54 2.96
CA PHE A 186 6.68 9.27 3.89
C PHE A 186 6.55 10.76 3.58
N SER A 187 7.50 11.39 2.87
CA SER A 187 7.37 12.82 2.49
C SER A 187 6.08 13.14 1.74
N PRO A 188 5.65 12.36 0.73
CA PRO A 188 4.38 12.63 0.07
C PRO A 188 3.17 12.46 0.99
N LEU A 189 3.22 11.49 1.91
CA LEU A 189 2.15 11.26 2.88
C LEU A 189 2.05 12.40 3.88
N ILE A 190 3.18 12.89 4.40
CA ILE A 190 3.25 14.05 5.29
C ILE A 190 2.72 15.31 4.58
N ALA A 191 3.13 15.53 3.33
CA ALA A 191 2.63 16.65 2.53
C ALA A 191 1.11 16.61 2.36
N ASN A 192 0.55 15.42 2.08
CA ASN A 192 -0.90 15.25 1.98
C ASN A 192 -1.62 15.53 3.31
N ILE A 193 -1.05 15.08 4.45
CA ILE A 193 -1.61 15.38 5.79
C ILE A 193 -1.63 16.88 6.03
N ALA A 194 -0.56 17.60 5.69
CA ALA A 194 -0.42 19.02 5.96
C ALA A 194 -1.45 19.89 5.23
N VAL A 195 -1.92 19.49 4.05
CA VAL A 195 -2.90 20.24 3.26
C VAL A 195 -4.35 19.76 3.43
N MET A 196 -4.53 18.70 4.23
CA MET A 196 -5.84 18.10 4.43
C MET A 196 -6.79 19.03 5.21
N GLY A 197 -8.00 19.14 4.72
CA GLY A 197 -9.02 20.02 5.30
C GLY A 197 -8.99 21.47 4.80
N LEU A 198 -7.87 21.92 4.21
CA LEU A 198 -7.77 23.27 3.62
C LEU A 198 -7.86 23.22 2.09
N VAL A 199 -7.04 22.35 1.49
CA VAL A 199 -6.93 22.23 0.02
C VAL A 199 -7.55 20.94 -0.48
N ALA A 200 -7.43 19.86 0.28
CA ALA A 200 -7.91 18.55 -0.10
C ALA A 200 -8.90 17.99 0.92
N LEU A 201 -10.06 17.55 0.43
CA LEU A 201 -11.00 16.75 1.20
C LEU A 201 -10.79 15.27 0.83
N PRO A 202 -10.52 14.40 1.80
CA PRO A 202 -10.31 12.97 1.53
C PRO A 202 -11.56 12.29 1.00
N GLY A 203 -11.39 11.40 0.01
CA GLY A 203 -12.51 10.69 -0.61
C GLY A 203 -13.34 9.85 0.38
N THR A 204 -12.71 9.29 1.41
CA THR A 204 -13.39 8.55 2.48
C THR A 204 -14.31 9.44 3.30
N MET A 205 -13.87 10.65 3.65
CA MET A 205 -14.70 11.65 4.33
C MET A 205 -15.86 12.10 3.45
N ILE A 206 -15.60 12.40 2.17
CA ILE A 206 -16.64 12.79 1.21
C ILE A 206 -17.66 11.67 1.07
N GLY A 207 -17.23 10.41 0.94
CA GLY A 207 -18.12 9.26 0.84
C GLY A 207 -19.03 9.12 2.07
N GLN A 208 -18.53 9.36 3.29
CA GLN A 208 -19.32 9.33 4.51
C GLN A 208 -20.36 10.47 4.54
N ILE A 209 -19.98 11.69 4.16
CA ILE A 209 -20.91 12.84 4.14
C ILE A 209 -22.01 12.61 3.09
N LEU A 210 -21.65 12.18 1.89
CA LEU A 210 -22.62 11.85 0.84
C LEU A 210 -23.51 10.68 1.23
N GLY A 211 -22.97 9.71 2.02
CA GLY A 211 -23.74 8.61 2.61
C GLY A 211 -24.69 9.00 3.74
N GLY A 212 -24.72 10.29 4.12
CA GLY A 212 -25.66 10.81 5.12
C GLY A 212 -25.08 11.03 6.53
N SER A 213 -23.78 10.76 6.72
CA SER A 213 -23.12 11.07 8.00
C SER A 213 -22.92 12.58 8.17
N SER A 214 -23.04 13.07 9.41
CA SER A 214 -22.74 14.48 9.68
C SER A 214 -21.26 14.79 9.44
N PRO A 215 -20.91 16.00 8.95
CA PRO A 215 -19.52 16.41 8.73
C PRO A 215 -18.64 16.23 9.96
N ASN A 216 -19.15 16.54 11.16
CA ASN A 216 -18.41 16.39 12.41
C ASN A 216 -18.01 14.93 12.70
N VAL A 217 -18.86 13.97 12.37
CA VAL A 217 -18.55 12.54 12.52
C VAL A 217 -17.50 12.14 11.47
N ALA A 218 -17.70 12.51 10.22
CA ALA A 218 -16.80 12.19 9.13
C ALA A 218 -15.36 12.73 9.36
N ILE A 219 -15.25 13.96 9.90
CA ILE A 219 -13.96 14.58 10.25
C ILE A 219 -13.23 13.76 11.32
N LYS A 220 -13.91 13.35 12.39
CA LYS A 220 -13.30 12.55 13.46
C LYS A 220 -12.77 11.20 12.93
N TYR A 221 -13.57 10.50 12.13
CA TYR A 221 -13.14 9.28 11.47
C TYR A 221 -11.92 9.51 10.57
N GLN A 222 -11.95 10.58 9.78
CA GLN A 222 -10.85 10.89 8.87
C GLN A 222 -9.55 11.20 9.61
N MET A 223 -9.57 11.99 10.68
CA MET A 223 -8.39 12.25 11.50
C MET A 223 -7.78 10.93 12.02
N MET A 224 -8.63 10.07 12.57
CA MET A 224 -8.15 8.78 13.09
C MET A 224 -7.63 7.86 11.99
N ILE A 225 -8.31 7.79 10.84
CA ILE A 225 -7.84 7.01 9.67
C ILE A 225 -6.44 7.47 9.25
N MET A 226 -6.17 8.77 9.24
CA MET A 226 -4.84 9.28 8.87
C MET A 226 -3.77 8.88 9.89
N VAL A 227 -4.06 8.98 11.17
CA VAL A 227 -3.13 8.58 12.24
C VAL A 227 -2.82 7.09 12.16
N ILE A 228 -3.85 6.24 12.05
CA ILE A 228 -3.63 4.78 12.02
C ILE A 228 -2.94 4.32 10.73
N THR A 229 -3.25 4.92 9.57
CA THR A 229 -2.60 4.58 8.31
C THR A 229 -1.13 5.01 8.28
N PHE A 230 -0.82 6.18 8.83
CA PHE A 230 0.56 6.65 8.97
C PHE A 230 1.36 5.70 9.89
N THR A 231 0.82 5.41 11.06
CA THR A 231 1.46 4.55 12.07
C THR A 231 1.62 3.10 11.55
N ALA A 232 0.57 2.53 10.94
CA ALA A 232 0.62 1.18 10.38
C ALA A 232 1.63 1.07 9.23
N SER A 233 1.70 2.10 8.37
CA SER A 233 2.66 2.14 7.27
C SER A 233 4.10 2.18 7.78
N MET A 234 4.38 2.99 8.81
CA MET A 234 5.70 3.06 9.42
C MET A 234 6.08 1.74 10.10
N LEU A 235 5.19 1.20 10.92
CA LEU A 235 5.42 -0.07 11.63
C LEU A 235 5.67 -1.21 10.64
N SER A 236 4.82 -1.33 9.62
CA SER A 236 4.96 -2.32 8.55
C SER A 236 6.31 -2.21 7.84
N LEU A 237 6.73 -0.99 7.50
CA LEU A 237 8.01 -0.74 6.83
C LEU A 237 9.18 -1.17 7.71
N MET A 238 9.19 -0.78 8.97
CA MET A 238 10.29 -1.09 9.91
C MET A 238 10.42 -2.59 10.14
N ILE A 239 9.31 -3.30 10.35
CA ILE A 239 9.30 -4.76 10.48
C ILE A 239 9.78 -5.41 9.18
N THR A 240 9.27 -4.95 8.03
CA THR A 240 9.65 -5.51 6.72
C THR A 240 11.13 -5.33 6.45
N ILE A 241 11.70 -4.13 6.64
CA ILE A 241 13.15 -3.89 6.43
C ILE A 241 13.98 -4.69 7.41
N SER A 242 13.61 -4.74 8.69
CA SER A 242 14.34 -5.50 9.72
C SER A 242 14.42 -7.00 9.37
N LEU A 243 13.31 -7.61 8.96
CA LEU A 243 13.28 -9.01 8.56
C LEU A 243 13.93 -9.26 7.18
N ALA A 244 13.72 -8.32 6.25
CA ALA A 244 14.28 -8.40 4.91
C ALA A 244 15.80 -8.27 4.93
N SER A 245 16.36 -7.37 5.75
CA SER A 245 17.80 -7.20 5.88
C SER A 245 18.51 -8.47 6.35
N ARG A 246 17.87 -9.26 7.24
CA ARG A 246 18.43 -10.55 7.69
C ARG A 246 18.55 -11.58 6.57
N LYS A 247 17.62 -11.54 5.59
CA LYS A 247 17.55 -12.50 4.46
C LYS A 247 18.23 -12.02 3.18
N SER A 248 18.49 -10.72 3.08
CA SER A 248 19.03 -10.08 1.87
C SER A 248 20.55 -9.99 1.85
N PHE A 249 21.22 -10.29 2.96
CA PHE A 249 22.67 -10.22 3.07
C PHE A 249 23.24 -11.57 3.44
N ASP A 250 24.42 -11.87 2.89
CA ASP A 250 25.22 -13.05 3.22
C ASP A 250 25.90 -12.90 4.58
N SER A 251 26.49 -13.97 5.11
CA SER A 251 27.30 -14.00 6.34
C SER A 251 28.37 -12.90 6.35
N ASN A 252 28.97 -12.64 5.20
CA ASN A 252 30.02 -11.63 4.99
C ASN A 252 29.48 -10.21 4.77
N GLY A 253 28.17 -9.94 4.97
CA GLY A 253 27.56 -8.64 4.79
C GLY A 253 27.36 -8.21 3.32
N LYS A 254 27.61 -9.11 2.34
CA LYS A 254 27.38 -8.79 0.92
C LYS A 254 25.90 -8.86 0.60
N LEU A 255 25.38 -7.84 -0.09
CA LEU A 255 24.00 -7.84 -0.58
C LEU A 255 23.82 -8.95 -1.62
N LEU A 256 22.89 -9.85 -1.37
CA LEU A 256 22.48 -10.88 -2.32
C LEU A 256 21.79 -10.24 -3.53
N GLN A 257 21.67 -10.98 -4.62
CA GLN A 257 20.94 -10.52 -5.81
C GLN A 257 19.42 -10.53 -5.53
N VAL A 258 18.93 -9.45 -4.91
CA VAL A 258 17.55 -9.30 -4.45
C VAL A 258 16.61 -8.81 -5.57
N MET A 259 17.14 -8.06 -6.55
CA MET A 259 16.36 -7.58 -7.69
C MET A 259 16.26 -8.66 -8.78
N VAL A 260 15.09 -8.71 -9.42
CA VAL A 260 14.89 -9.54 -10.62
C VAL A 260 15.58 -8.84 -11.79
N GLU A 261 16.53 -9.53 -12.41
CA GLU A 261 17.13 -9.04 -13.68
C GLU A 261 16.04 -9.02 -14.75
N LYS A 262 15.81 -7.86 -15.35
CA LYS A 262 15.06 -7.82 -16.60
C LYS A 262 15.87 -8.59 -17.63
N LYS A 263 15.38 -9.76 -18.07
CA LYS A 263 15.89 -10.35 -19.29
C LYS A 263 15.76 -9.29 -20.38
N GLU A 264 16.87 -8.75 -20.82
CA GLU A 264 16.91 -7.98 -22.06
C GLU A 264 16.28 -8.86 -23.12
N LYS A 265 15.12 -8.45 -23.63
CA LYS A 265 14.60 -9.01 -24.86
C LYS A 265 15.66 -8.74 -25.90
N LYS A 266 16.50 -9.75 -26.22
CA LYS A 266 17.32 -9.76 -27.41
C LYS A 266 16.41 -9.32 -28.55
N LYS A 267 16.56 -8.07 -29.01
CA LYS A 267 16.08 -7.68 -30.33
C LYS A 267 16.86 -8.57 -31.29
N SER A 268 16.23 -9.64 -31.75
CA SER A 268 16.67 -10.30 -32.97
C SER A 268 16.56 -9.26 -34.08
N ARG A 269 17.69 -8.93 -34.62
CA ARG A 269 17.82 -8.18 -35.89
C ARG A 269 17.10 -8.94 -37.00
#